data_23e29f938a1bd4ec8ea4241b56ab24ff
#
_entry.id   23e29f938a1bd4ec8ea4241b56ab24ff
#
_cell.length_a   1.000
_cell.length_b   1.000
_cell.length_c   1.000
_cell.angle_alpha   90.00
_cell.angle_beta   90.00
_cell.angle_gamma   90.00
#
_symmetry.space_group_name_H-M   'P 1'
#
loop_
_entity.id
_entity.type
_entity.pdbx_description
1 polymer ?
#
loop_
_entity_poly.entity_id
_entity_poly.type
_entity_poly.pdbx_seq_one_letter_code
_entity_poly.pdbx_strand_id
1 'polypeptide(L)'
;MKPMRSLVVTKKMVTHKTVAAIVAATCSLTTMSASAATSLTGAGATFPAPVYAKWADTYQKETGNKVNYQGIGSSGGVKQIIANTVDFGASDAPLTDEKLAADGLFQFPTVIGGVVLAVNIPGLKSGELTLDGKTLGDIYLGNIKKWNDPAITKLNPGLKLPDTN
;
A
#
# COMPACT_ATOMS: atom_id res chain seq x y z
N MET A 1 75.90 -0.60 13.94
CA MET A 1 75.94 0.63 13.12
C MET A 1 75.54 0.28 11.70
N LYS A 2 74.34 0.64 11.25
CA LYS A 2 73.88 0.48 9.87
C LYS A 2 74.02 1.81 9.13
N PRO A 3 74.53 1.87 7.90
CA PRO A 3 74.66 3.13 7.19
C PRO A 3 73.32 3.63 6.66
N MET A 4 73.05 4.91 6.85
CA MET A 4 71.96 5.68 6.27
C MET A 4 72.17 5.74 4.72
N ARG A 5 71.16 5.27 3.97
CA ARG A 5 71.11 5.50 2.54
C ARG A 5 70.40 6.84 2.24
N SER A 6 71.12 7.76 1.67
CA SER A 6 70.63 9.02 1.15
C SER A 6 69.66 8.76 -0.01
N LEU A 7 68.43 9.27 0.09
CA LEU A 7 67.44 9.22 -0.97
C LEU A 7 67.58 10.48 -1.85
N VAL A 8 68.06 10.31 -3.08
CA VAL A 8 68.10 11.39 -4.08
C VAL A 8 66.73 11.50 -4.73
N VAL A 9 66.04 12.62 -4.45
CA VAL A 9 64.74 12.95 -5.09
C VAL A 9 65.03 13.64 -6.41
N THR A 10 64.86 12.93 -7.54
CA THR A 10 64.93 13.54 -8.88
C THR A 10 63.58 14.14 -9.23
N LYS A 11 63.51 15.45 -9.39
CA LYS A 11 62.35 16.22 -9.84
C LYS A 11 62.08 15.90 -11.31
N LYS A 12 61.11 15.02 -11.58
CA LYS A 12 60.65 14.73 -12.94
C LYS A 12 59.79 15.89 -13.43
N MET A 13 60.26 16.64 -14.43
CA MET A 13 59.46 17.66 -15.10
C MET A 13 58.27 17.01 -15.78
N VAL A 14 57.09 17.26 -15.25
CA VAL A 14 55.83 16.85 -15.89
C VAL A 14 55.55 17.85 -17.02
N THR A 15 55.57 17.39 -18.25
CA THR A 15 55.28 18.22 -19.43
C THR A 15 53.80 18.60 -19.45
N HIS A 16 53.45 19.81 -19.92
CA HIS A 16 52.11 20.36 -20.00
C HIS A 16 51.07 19.43 -20.71
N LYS A 17 51.53 18.55 -21.58
CA LYS A 17 50.69 17.55 -22.27
C LYS A 17 50.15 16.48 -21.33
N THR A 18 50.91 16.08 -20.31
CA THR A 18 50.46 15.07 -19.31
C THR A 18 49.45 15.67 -18.32
N VAL A 19 49.58 16.95 -17.97
CA VAL A 19 48.63 17.65 -17.10
C VAL A 19 47.29 17.82 -17.80
N ALA A 20 47.30 18.17 -19.10
CA ALA A 20 46.05 18.30 -19.90
C ALA A 20 45.28 16.96 -20.03
N ALA A 21 45.99 15.84 -20.16
CA ALA A 21 45.39 14.51 -20.24
C ALA A 21 44.74 14.07 -18.89
N ILE A 22 45.34 14.43 -17.76
CA ILE A 22 44.79 14.12 -16.43
C ILE A 22 43.55 14.96 -16.13
N VAL A 23 43.52 16.26 -16.53
CA VAL A 23 42.38 17.12 -16.37
C VAL A 23 41.19 16.67 -17.25
N ALA A 24 41.44 16.23 -18.47
CA ALA A 24 40.40 15.69 -19.36
C ALA A 24 39.83 14.37 -18.84
N ALA A 25 40.63 13.50 -18.22
CA ALA A 25 40.18 12.25 -17.62
C ALA A 25 39.35 12.46 -16.32
N THR A 26 39.67 13.53 -15.55
CA THR A 26 38.86 13.84 -14.34
C THR A 26 37.53 14.51 -14.66
N CYS A 27 37.39 15.24 -15.76
CA CYS A 27 36.09 15.79 -16.20
C CYS A 27 35.13 14.73 -16.74
N SER A 28 35.65 13.56 -17.19
CA SER A 28 34.79 12.48 -17.71
C SER A 28 34.21 11.59 -16.64
N LEU A 29 34.56 11.76 -15.37
CA LEU A 29 34.08 10.99 -14.21
C LEU A 29 32.97 11.72 -13.41
N THR A 30 32.39 12.81 -13.94
CA THR A 30 31.09 13.25 -13.50
C THR A 30 30.06 12.23 -14.02
N THR A 31 30.13 11.03 -13.44
CA THR A 31 29.12 9.98 -13.63
C THR A 31 27.78 10.54 -13.28
N MET A 32 26.90 10.56 -14.26
CA MET A 32 25.47 10.55 -14.05
C MET A 32 25.20 9.47 -13.02
N SER A 33 24.93 9.88 -11.76
CA SER A 33 24.29 9.01 -10.81
C SER A 33 22.89 8.77 -11.37
N ALA A 34 22.77 7.77 -12.24
CA ALA A 34 21.49 7.22 -12.60
C ALA A 34 20.90 6.73 -11.27
N SER A 35 19.98 7.50 -10.70
CA SER A 35 19.18 7.04 -9.57
C SER A 35 18.51 5.77 -10.04
N ALA A 36 18.97 4.63 -9.56
CA ALA A 36 18.34 3.36 -9.88
C ALA A 36 16.89 3.46 -9.39
N ALA A 37 15.93 3.23 -10.29
CA ALA A 37 14.52 3.23 -9.94
C ALA A 37 14.29 2.21 -8.81
N THR A 38 13.76 2.68 -7.70
CA THR A 38 13.47 1.82 -6.55
C THR A 38 12.20 1.03 -6.82
N SER A 39 12.20 -0.26 -6.48
CA SER A 39 10.99 -1.09 -6.52
C SER A 39 10.58 -1.45 -5.10
N LEU A 40 9.34 -1.10 -4.74
CA LEU A 40 8.72 -1.45 -3.47
C LEU A 40 7.67 -2.53 -3.69
N THR A 41 7.60 -3.49 -2.78
CA THR A 41 6.63 -4.59 -2.82
C THR A 41 5.74 -4.54 -1.59
N GLY A 42 4.43 -4.60 -1.79
CA GLY A 42 3.45 -4.66 -0.73
C GLY A 42 2.44 -5.77 -0.93
N ALA A 43 1.82 -6.21 0.15
CA ALA A 43 0.76 -7.20 0.10
C ALA A 43 -0.26 -6.99 1.23
N GLY A 44 -1.47 -7.50 1.06
CA GLY A 44 -2.46 -7.48 2.13
C GLY A 44 -3.90 -7.30 1.67
N ALA A 45 -4.64 -6.46 2.38
CA ALA A 45 -6.06 -6.22 2.17
C ALA A 45 -6.42 -6.00 0.70
N THR A 46 -7.52 -6.60 0.28
CA THR A 46 -8.04 -6.44 -1.10
C THR A 46 -8.84 -5.16 -1.28
N PHE A 47 -9.39 -4.62 -0.21
CA PHE A 47 -10.17 -3.38 -0.21
C PHE A 47 -9.42 -2.19 -0.85
N PRO A 48 -8.19 -1.84 -0.45
CA PRO A 48 -7.47 -0.70 -1.02
C PRO A 48 -6.79 -1.01 -2.36
N ALA A 49 -6.73 -2.26 -2.81
CA ALA A 49 -5.95 -2.67 -3.98
C ALA A 49 -6.22 -1.86 -5.25
N PRO A 50 -7.49 -1.52 -5.64
CA PRO A 50 -7.74 -0.70 -6.82
C PRO A 50 -7.15 0.71 -6.71
N VAL A 51 -7.22 1.32 -5.53
CA VAL A 51 -6.66 2.65 -5.26
C VAL A 51 -5.14 2.61 -5.30
N TYR A 52 -4.53 1.61 -4.65
CA TYR A 52 -3.08 1.42 -4.65
C TYR A 52 -2.53 1.18 -6.05
N ALA A 53 -3.22 0.40 -6.88
CA ALA A 53 -2.82 0.21 -8.28
C ALA A 53 -2.78 1.54 -9.06
N LYS A 54 -3.80 2.41 -8.84
CA LYS A 54 -3.85 3.72 -9.48
C LYS A 54 -2.75 4.65 -8.98
N TRP A 55 -2.50 4.67 -7.68
CA TRP A 55 -1.42 5.46 -7.09
C TRP A 55 -0.05 4.97 -7.55
N ALA A 56 0.18 3.67 -7.59
CA ALA A 56 1.42 3.07 -8.08
C ALA A 56 1.73 3.45 -9.54
N ASP A 57 0.72 3.39 -10.42
CA ASP A 57 0.86 3.81 -11.83
C ASP A 57 1.23 5.30 -11.95
N THR A 58 0.54 6.17 -11.20
CA THR A 58 0.82 7.61 -11.22
C THR A 58 2.22 7.89 -10.66
N TYR A 59 2.56 7.31 -9.51
CA TYR A 59 3.86 7.48 -8.86
C TYR A 59 5.02 7.00 -9.75
N GLN A 60 4.84 5.88 -10.44
CA GLN A 60 5.85 5.37 -11.38
C GLN A 60 6.06 6.33 -12.56
N LYS A 61 4.99 6.93 -13.09
CA LYS A 61 5.09 7.91 -14.19
C LYS A 61 5.80 9.19 -13.78
N GLU A 62 5.61 9.63 -12.55
CA GLU A 62 6.19 10.88 -12.04
C GLU A 62 7.62 10.72 -11.56
N THR A 63 7.97 9.58 -10.96
CA THR A 63 9.24 9.39 -10.26
C THR A 63 10.16 8.35 -10.87
N GLY A 64 9.65 7.48 -11.75
CA GLY A 64 10.32 6.29 -12.24
C GLY A 64 10.36 5.12 -11.25
N ASN A 65 9.96 5.32 -9.98
CA ASN A 65 9.94 4.28 -8.96
C ASN A 65 8.71 3.38 -9.12
N LYS A 66 8.87 2.09 -8.87
CA LYS A 66 7.82 1.10 -9.03
C LYS A 66 7.29 0.63 -7.68
N VAL A 67 5.97 0.58 -7.55
CA VAL A 67 5.30 -0.03 -6.40
C VAL A 67 4.47 -1.21 -6.90
N ASN A 68 4.74 -2.41 -6.38
CA ASN A 68 3.96 -3.62 -6.66
C ASN A 68 3.14 -3.96 -5.43
N TYR A 69 1.82 -4.07 -5.58
CA TYR A 69 0.93 -4.45 -4.50
C TYR A 69 0.10 -5.69 -4.88
N GLN A 70 -0.01 -6.64 -3.94
CA GLN A 70 -0.78 -7.85 -4.11
C GLN A 70 -1.91 -7.94 -3.07
N GLY A 71 -3.15 -7.93 -3.53
CA GLY A 71 -4.33 -8.11 -2.69
C GLY A 71 -4.53 -9.59 -2.36
N ILE A 72 -3.94 -10.05 -1.25
CA ILE A 72 -3.99 -11.44 -0.77
C ILE A 72 -4.78 -11.61 0.52
N GLY A 73 -5.47 -10.54 0.96
CA GLY A 73 -6.18 -10.46 2.22
C GLY A 73 -5.32 -9.95 3.37
N SER A 74 -5.96 -9.27 4.33
CA SER A 74 -5.31 -8.61 5.47
C SER A 74 -4.39 -9.54 6.26
N SER A 75 -4.85 -10.75 6.59
CA SER A 75 -4.05 -11.74 7.33
C SER A 75 -2.80 -12.17 6.57
N GLY A 76 -2.87 -12.28 5.24
CA GLY A 76 -1.72 -12.58 4.39
C GLY A 76 -0.69 -11.46 4.42
N GLY A 77 -1.15 -10.20 4.30
CA GLY A 77 -0.29 -9.02 4.37
C GLY A 77 0.44 -8.88 5.70
N VAL A 78 -0.29 -9.05 6.82
CA VAL A 78 0.30 -9.01 8.17
C VAL A 78 1.37 -10.09 8.34
N LYS A 79 1.11 -11.32 7.88
CA LYS A 79 2.13 -12.38 7.95
C LYS A 79 3.37 -12.06 7.14
N GLN A 80 3.22 -11.50 5.94
CA GLN A 80 4.34 -11.19 5.06
C GLN A 80 5.19 -10.04 5.59
N ILE A 81 4.58 -8.99 6.14
CA ILE A 81 5.36 -7.88 6.72
C ILE A 81 6.13 -8.31 7.97
N ILE A 82 5.53 -9.13 8.84
CA ILE A 82 6.22 -9.72 10.00
C ILE A 82 7.39 -10.61 9.57
N ALA A 83 7.22 -11.36 8.49
CA ALA A 83 8.26 -12.22 7.92
C ALA A 83 9.31 -11.46 7.09
N ASN A 84 9.19 -10.13 6.96
CA ASN A 84 10.06 -9.28 6.14
C ASN A 84 10.17 -9.73 4.67
N THR A 85 9.10 -10.29 4.11
CA THR A 85 9.04 -10.70 2.69
C THR A 85 8.48 -9.62 1.77
N VAL A 86 7.95 -8.55 2.35
CA VAL A 86 7.47 -7.34 1.65
C VAL A 86 7.93 -6.10 2.40
N ASP A 87 7.96 -4.96 1.71
CA ASP A 87 8.34 -3.66 2.27
C ASP A 87 7.21 -3.01 3.07
N PHE A 88 5.94 -3.31 2.71
CA PHE A 88 4.77 -2.87 3.47
C PHE A 88 3.63 -3.88 3.42
N GLY A 89 2.82 -3.91 4.47
CA GLY A 89 1.60 -4.70 4.55
C GLY A 89 0.37 -3.81 4.68
N ALA A 90 -0.79 -4.23 4.16
CA ALA A 90 -2.04 -3.53 4.37
C ALA A 90 -3.08 -4.44 5.05
N SER A 91 -3.85 -3.85 5.98
CA SER A 91 -4.90 -4.54 6.73
C SER A 91 -6.15 -3.67 6.83
N ASP A 92 -7.33 -4.28 6.73
CA ASP A 92 -8.62 -3.62 6.95
C ASP A 92 -8.92 -3.44 8.45
N ALA A 93 -8.23 -4.22 9.31
CA ALA A 93 -8.31 -4.10 10.75
C ALA A 93 -6.97 -3.62 11.31
N PRO A 94 -6.98 -2.62 12.23
CA PRO A 94 -5.75 -2.21 12.90
C PRO A 94 -5.19 -3.35 13.77
N LEU A 95 -3.87 -3.44 13.85
CA LEU A 95 -3.19 -4.26 14.83
C LEU A 95 -3.22 -3.55 16.19
N THR A 96 -3.16 -4.31 17.29
CA THR A 96 -3.05 -3.72 18.62
C THR A 96 -1.65 -3.13 18.84
N ASP A 97 -1.53 -2.17 19.77
CA ASP A 97 -0.26 -1.52 20.08
C ASP A 97 0.79 -2.53 20.57
N GLU A 98 0.36 -3.53 21.35
CA GLU A 98 1.22 -4.62 21.84
C GLU A 98 1.78 -5.43 20.67
N LYS A 99 0.92 -5.74 19.67
CA LYS A 99 1.35 -6.50 18.50
C LYS A 99 2.31 -5.71 17.63
N LEU A 100 2.04 -4.42 17.43
CA LEU A 100 2.93 -3.53 16.69
C LEU A 100 4.30 -3.43 17.36
N ALA A 101 4.32 -3.24 18.68
CA ALA A 101 5.56 -3.15 19.45
C ALA A 101 6.35 -4.47 19.43
N ALA A 102 5.67 -5.62 19.58
CA ALA A 102 6.30 -6.93 19.58
C ALA A 102 6.96 -7.28 18.25
N ASP A 103 6.32 -6.88 17.12
CA ASP A 103 6.82 -7.17 15.79
C ASP A 103 7.67 -6.04 15.18
N GLY A 104 7.88 -4.94 15.91
CA GLY A 104 8.65 -3.76 15.46
C GLY A 104 7.98 -3.03 14.29
N LEU A 105 6.65 -3.05 14.24
CA LEU A 105 5.86 -2.46 13.17
C LEU A 105 5.30 -1.10 13.55
N PHE A 106 5.02 -0.30 12.54
CA PHE A 106 4.29 0.95 12.61
C PHE A 106 3.11 0.90 11.65
N GLN A 107 1.95 1.48 12.00
CA GLN A 107 0.78 1.54 11.11
C GLN A 107 0.18 2.94 11.06
N PHE A 108 -0.45 3.25 9.93
CA PHE A 108 -1.17 4.50 9.70
C PHE A 108 -2.33 4.28 8.72
N PRO A 109 -3.42 5.08 8.79
CA PRO A 109 -4.53 4.98 7.86
C PRO A 109 -4.13 5.51 6.48
N THR A 110 -4.56 4.82 5.42
CA THR A 110 -4.28 5.20 4.03
C THR A 110 -5.55 5.45 3.22
N VAL A 111 -6.55 4.57 3.34
CA VAL A 111 -7.79 4.62 2.57
C VAL A 111 -8.96 4.40 3.51
N ILE A 112 -10.03 5.16 3.30
CA ILE A 112 -11.31 4.98 3.99
C ILE A 112 -12.40 4.73 2.95
N GLY A 113 -13.33 3.85 3.24
CA GLY A 113 -14.49 3.57 2.40
C GLY A 113 -15.68 3.10 3.23
N GLY A 114 -16.86 3.19 2.64
CA GLY A 114 -18.09 2.73 3.25
C GLY A 114 -18.40 1.29 2.88
N VAL A 115 -18.89 0.51 3.85
CA VAL A 115 -19.57 -0.76 3.57
C VAL A 115 -21.06 -0.48 3.53
N VAL A 116 -21.70 -0.76 2.40
CA VAL A 116 -23.12 -0.48 2.18
C VAL A 116 -23.85 -1.75 1.82
N LEU A 117 -25.15 -1.79 2.15
CA LEU A 117 -26.03 -2.86 1.70
C LEU A 117 -26.56 -2.54 0.32
N ALA A 118 -26.33 -3.42 -0.63
CA ALA A 118 -26.94 -3.35 -1.95
C ALA A 118 -28.19 -4.24 -1.93
N VAL A 119 -29.35 -3.65 -2.18
CA VAL A 119 -30.64 -4.36 -2.28
C VAL A 119 -31.24 -4.16 -3.66
N ASN A 120 -31.91 -5.19 -4.17
CA ASN A 120 -32.64 -5.14 -5.44
C ASN A 120 -34.11 -5.47 -5.17
N ILE A 121 -34.88 -4.45 -4.81
CA ILE A 121 -36.32 -4.57 -4.51
C ILE A 121 -37.06 -3.75 -5.56
N PRO A 122 -37.98 -4.36 -6.38
CA PRO A 122 -38.73 -3.63 -7.38
C PRO A 122 -39.50 -2.45 -6.80
N GLY A 123 -39.36 -1.27 -7.43
CA GLY A 123 -40.03 -0.05 -7.01
C GLY A 123 -39.37 0.72 -5.87
N LEU A 124 -38.29 0.20 -5.29
CA LEU A 124 -37.53 0.88 -4.23
C LEU A 124 -36.38 1.70 -4.82
N LYS A 125 -36.19 2.91 -4.32
CA LYS A 125 -35.06 3.77 -4.71
C LYS A 125 -33.92 3.64 -3.68
N SER A 126 -32.74 4.03 -4.10
CA SER A 126 -31.56 4.07 -3.21
C SER A 126 -31.81 4.98 -2.01
N GLY A 127 -31.52 4.48 -0.81
CA GLY A 127 -31.67 5.22 0.45
C GLY A 127 -33.07 5.23 1.07
N GLU A 128 -34.06 4.60 0.43
CA GLU A 128 -35.43 4.54 1.00
C GLU A 128 -35.60 3.46 2.07
N LEU A 129 -34.82 2.36 2.01
CA LEU A 129 -34.92 1.26 2.97
C LEU A 129 -34.10 1.57 4.22
N THR A 130 -34.77 1.51 5.37
CA THR A 130 -34.15 1.61 6.69
C THR A 130 -34.10 0.23 7.36
N LEU A 131 -32.91 -0.16 7.82
CA LEU A 131 -32.70 -1.38 8.59
C LEU A 131 -31.90 -1.04 9.86
N ASP A 132 -32.22 -1.67 10.98
CA ASP A 132 -31.39 -1.66 12.16
C ASP A 132 -30.46 -2.88 12.21
N GLY A 133 -29.47 -2.87 13.10
CA GLY A 133 -28.49 -3.95 13.20
C GLY A 133 -29.12 -5.30 13.58
N LYS A 134 -30.19 -5.30 14.37
CA LYS A 134 -30.91 -6.52 14.74
C LYS A 134 -31.62 -7.13 13.54
N THR A 135 -32.41 -6.33 12.85
CA THR A 135 -33.15 -6.76 11.65
C THR A 135 -32.19 -7.24 10.56
N LEU A 136 -31.06 -6.53 10.36
CA LEU A 136 -30.03 -6.95 9.45
C LEU A 136 -29.42 -8.30 9.84
N GLY A 137 -29.09 -8.50 11.11
CA GLY A 137 -28.60 -9.77 11.62
C GLY A 137 -29.59 -10.91 11.38
N ASP A 138 -30.88 -10.68 11.65
CA ASP A 138 -31.95 -11.68 11.44
C ASP A 138 -32.14 -12.04 9.95
N ILE A 139 -31.91 -11.09 9.03
CA ILE A 139 -31.92 -11.36 7.58
C ILE A 139 -30.75 -12.28 7.21
N TYR A 140 -29.52 -11.96 7.63
CA TYR A 140 -28.34 -12.76 7.31
C TYR A 140 -28.33 -14.14 8.00
N LEU A 141 -28.98 -14.28 9.16
CA LEU A 141 -29.16 -15.57 9.84
C LEU A 141 -30.32 -16.39 9.23
N GLY A 142 -31.09 -15.82 8.30
CA GLY A 142 -32.23 -16.48 7.66
C GLY A 142 -33.48 -16.58 8.56
N ASN A 143 -33.54 -15.83 9.64
CA ASN A 143 -34.73 -15.71 10.48
C ASN A 143 -35.83 -14.90 9.78
N ILE A 144 -35.44 -13.81 9.08
CA ILE A 144 -36.27 -13.02 8.20
C ILE A 144 -36.03 -13.47 6.78
N LYS A 145 -37.10 -13.90 6.09
CA LYS A 145 -37.02 -14.45 4.73
C LYS A 145 -37.74 -13.64 3.67
N LYS A 146 -38.49 -12.61 4.08
CA LYS A 146 -39.31 -11.82 3.16
C LYS A 146 -39.16 -10.34 3.47
N TRP A 147 -39.19 -9.51 2.45
CA TRP A 147 -39.07 -8.06 2.59
C TRP A 147 -40.27 -7.43 3.33
N ASN A 148 -41.47 -8.03 3.24
CA ASN A 148 -42.66 -7.57 4.00
C ASN A 148 -42.77 -8.08 5.44
N ASP A 149 -41.65 -8.64 5.99
CA ASP A 149 -41.62 -9.08 7.38
C ASP A 149 -41.99 -7.92 8.34
N PRO A 150 -42.75 -8.16 9.40
CA PRO A 150 -43.14 -7.14 10.39
C PRO A 150 -41.94 -6.38 10.98
N ALA A 151 -40.81 -7.01 11.17
CA ALA A 151 -39.58 -6.34 11.66
C ALA A 151 -39.09 -5.28 10.69
N ILE A 152 -39.15 -5.55 9.39
CA ILE A 152 -38.74 -4.61 8.34
C ILE A 152 -39.79 -3.53 8.14
N THR A 153 -41.05 -3.90 8.00
CA THR A 153 -42.14 -2.95 7.74
C THR A 153 -42.34 -1.93 8.86
N LYS A 154 -42.07 -2.32 10.10
CA LYS A 154 -42.11 -1.42 11.28
C LYS A 154 -41.06 -0.30 11.18
N LEU A 155 -39.89 -0.59 10.62
CA LEU A 155 -38.82 0.40 10.40
C LEU A 155 -39.06 1.28 9.18
N ASN A 156 -39.99 0.87 8.30
CA ASN A 156 -40.26 1.49 7.01
C ASN A 156 -41.76 1.82 6.83
N PRO A 157 -42.34 2.66 7.68
CA PRO A 157 -43.77 2.99 7.59
C PRO A 157 -44.04 3.70 6.25
N GLY A 158 -45.02 3.16 5.49
CA GLY A 158 -45.39 3.72 4.19
C GLY A 158 -44.70 3.10 2.97
N LEU A 159 -43.63 2.33 3.14
CA LEU A 159 -43.05 1.56 2.05
C LEU A 159 -43.88 0.30 1.77
N LYS A 160 -44.21 0.08 0.48
CA LYS A 160 -44.83 -1.16 0.01
C LYS A 160 -43.71 -2.17 -0.32
N LEU A 161 -43.40 -3.02 0.66
CA LEU A 161 -42.39 -4.06 0.51
C LEU A 161 -43.03 -5.36 -0.01
N PRO A 162 -42.41 -6.06 -0.96
CA PRO A 162 -42.97 -7.25 -1.60
C PRO A 162 -42.90 -8.47 -0.68
N ASP A 163 -43.80 -9.43 -0.90
CA ASP A 163 -43.79 -10.76 -0.29
C ASP A 163 -42.82 -11.72 -1.03
N THR A 164 -41.60 -11.28 -1.20
CA THR A 164 -40.53 -12.04 -1.87
C THR A 164 -39.27 -12.03 -1.02
N ASN A 165 -38.40 -12.98 -1.32
CA ASN A 165 -37.07 -13.08 -0.73
C ASN A 165 -36.10 -12.09 -1.37
#